data_3af8cd7264ee54c1f94bb6a9fc6df2d0
#
_entry.id   3af8cd7264ee54c1f94bb6a9fc6df2d0
#
_cell.length_a   1.000
_cell.length_b   1.000
_cell.length_c   1.000
_cell.angle_alpha   90.00
_cell.angle_beta   90.00
_cell.angle_gamma   90.00
#
_symmetry.space_group_name_H-M   'P 1'
#
loop_
_entity.id
_entity.type
_entity.pdbx_description
1 polymer ?
#
loop_
_entity_poly.entity_id
_entity_poly.type
_entity_poly.pdbx_seq_one_letter_code
_entity_poly.pdbx_strand_id
1 'polypeptide(L)' 'MLIKVKVFPNSKREEVIKKSEDSFEVKVKEKPEKGKANREVLKVLSSYFKIPESKLRLVKGFKKRNKIFEIK' A
#
# COMPACT_ATOMS: atom_id res chain seq x y z
N MET A 1 1.81 8.01 12.34
CA MET A 1 0.90 8.61 11.36
C MET A 1 0.15 7.51 10.64
N LEU A 2 -1.16 7.61 10.55
CA LEU A 2 -1.99 6.63 9.85
C LEU A 2 -2.35 7.14 8.46
N ILE A 3 -2.26 6.27 7.48
CA ILE A 3 -2.68 6.60 6.12
C ILE A 3 -3.68 5.55 5.63
N LYS A 4 -4.60 5.99 4.80
CA LYS A 4 -5.58 5.13 4.15
C LYS A 4 -5.08 4.80 2.74
N VAL A 5 -5.07 3.52 2.42
CA VAL A 5 -4.57 3.06 1.13
C VAL A 5 -5.61 2.17 0.46
N LYS A 6 -6.02 2.55 -0.73
CA LYS A 6 -6.89 1.70 -1.55
C LYS A 6 -6.02 1.00 -2.58
N VAL A 7 -6.06 -0.33 -2.57
CA VAL A 7 -5.17 -1.15 -3.41
C VAL A 7 -5.91 -1.64 -4.65
N PHE A 8 -5.25 -1.53 -5.80
CA PHE A 8 -5.75 -2.05 -7.07
C PHE A 8 -4.78 -3.13 -7.55
N PRO A 9 -5.04 -4.40 -7.22
CA PRO A 9 -4.18 -5.49 -7.69
C PRO A 9 -4.41 -5.78 -9.17
N ASN A 10 -3.58 -6.62 -9.73
CA ASN A 10 -3.66 -6.99 -11.15
C ASN A 10 -3.60 -5.80 -12.11
N SER A 11 -2.91 -4.76 -11.71
CA SER A 11 -2.75 -3.57 -12.55
C SER A 11 -1.62 -3.77 -13.54
N LYS A 12 -1.64 -3.00 -14.61
CA LYS A 12 -0.61 -3.11 -15.65
C LYS A 12 0.74 -2.56 -15.18
N ARG A 13 0.72 -1.64 -14.22
CA ARG A 13 1.95 -1.05 -13.69
C ARG A 13 1.74 -0.64 -12.25
N GLU A 14 2.86 -0.44 -11.55
CA GLU A 14 2.84 0.04 -10.17
C GLU A 14 2.76 1.54 -10.16
N GLU A 15 1.89 2.08 -9.30
CA GLU A 15 1.67 3.51 -9.24
C GLU A 15 1.09 3.90 -7.89
N VAL A 16 1.51 5.07 -7.38
CA VAL A 16 0.94 5.65 -6.18
C VAL A 16 0.29 6.96 -6.56
N ILE A 17 -0.99 7.12 -6.19
CA ILE A 17 -1.74 8.35 -6.47
C ILE A 17 -2.17 8.93 -5.13
N LYS A 18 -1.69 10.12 -4.81
CA LYS A 18 -2.09 10.81 -3.58
C LYS A 18 -3.45 11.46 -3.80
N LYS A 19 -4.43 11.07 -2.97
CA LYS A 19 -5.80 11.60 -3.05
C LYS A 19 -6.02 12.73 -2.06
N SER A 20 -5.38 12.66 -0.90
CA SER A 20 -5.45 13.71 0.12
C SER A 20 -4.22 13.56 1.03
N GLU A 21 -4.17 14.35 2.11
CA GLU A 21 -3.01 14.32 3.02
C GLU A 21 -2.71 12.93 3.57
N ASP A 22 -3.76 12.14 3.82
CA ASP A 22 -3.60 10.81 4.41
C ASP A 22 -4.27 9.71 3.61
N SER A 23 -4.61 9.95 2.36
CA SER A 23 -5.29 8.98 1.51
C SER A 23 -4.54 8.78 0.20
N PHE A 24 -4.33 7.51 -0.15
CA PHE A 24 -3.59 7.14 -1.34
C PHE A 24 -4.26 5.99 -2.07
N GLU A 25 -4.07 5.94 -3.37
CA GLU A 25 -4.42 4.77 -4.18
C GLU A 25 -3.13 4.17 -4.68
N VAL A 26 -2.99 2.84 -4.52
CA VAL A 26 -1.79 2.13 -4.93
C VAL A 26 -2.16 1.04 -5.91
N LYS A 27 -1.57 1.10 -7.09
CA LYS A 27 -1.72 0.06 -8.10
C LYS A 27 -0.53 -0.87 -8.05
N VAL A 28 -0.78 -2.17 -8.03
CA VAL A 28 0.28 -3.18 -8.02
C VAL A 28 -0.01 -4.23 -9.07
N LYS A 29 1.05 -4.83 -9.58
CA LYS A 29 0.93 -5.88 -10.60
C LYS A 29 0.52 -7.22 -10.00
N GLU A 30 0.92 -7.47 -8.75
CA GLU A 30 0.68 -8.74 -8.09
C GLU A 30 -0.81 -9.03 -7.87
N LYS A 31 -1.14 -10.32 -7.84
CA LYS A 31 -2.48 -10.76 -7.50
C LYS A 31 -2.70 -10.68 -5.99
N PRO A 32 -3.96 -10.53 -5.54
CA PRO A 32 -4.23 -10.44 -4.09
C PRO A 32 -4.23 -11.82 -3.42
N GLU A 33 -3.27 -12.67 -3.75
CA GLU A 33 -3.17 -14.03 -3.23
C GLU A 33 -2.03 -14.15 -2.24
N LYS A 34 -2.28 -14.84 -1.12
CA LYS A 34 -1.27 -15.19 -0.12
C LYS A 34 -0.43 -14.01 0.35
N GLY A 35 -1.03 -12.85 0.42
CA GLY A 35 -0.34 -11.66 0.90
C GLY A 35 0.65 -11.03 -0.08
N LYS A 36 0.70 -11.52 -1.31
CA LYS A 36 1.64 -10.98 -2.31
C LYS A 36 1.39 -9.51 -2.61
N ALA A 37 0.12 -9.13 -2.78
CA ALA A 37 -0.22 -7.74 -3.03
C ALA A 37 0.15 -6.87 -1.84
N ASN A 38 -0.04 -7.35 -0.62
CA ASN A 38 0.32 -6.59 0.58
C ASN A 38 1.82 -6.31 0.63
N ARG A 39 2.63 -7.28 0.27
CA ARG A 39 4.08 -7.11 0.19
C ARG A 39 4.46 -6.05 -0.83
N GLU A 40 3.83 -6.13 -2.00
CA GLU A 40 4.11 -5.20 -3.07
C GLU A 40 3.72 -3.78 -2.68
N VAL A 41 2.59 -3.63 -1.99
CA VAL A 41 2.14 -2.34 -1.49
C VAL A 41 3.17 -1.76 -0.53
N LEU A 42 3.72 -2.59 0.37
CA LEU A 42 4.77 -2.13 1.29
C LEU A 42 5.99 -1.61 0.54
N LYS A 43 6.43 -2.34 -0.47
CA LYS A 43 7.58 -1.92 -1.28
C LYS A 43 7.31 -0.60 -2.00
N VAL A 44 6.14 -0.50 -2.61
CA VAL A 44 5.77 0.69 -3.37
C VAL A 44 5.67 1.91 -2.45
N LEU A 45 5.02 1.75 -1.30
CA LEU A 45 4.89 2.85 -0.33
C LEU A 45 6.23 3.25 0.25
N SER A 46 7.07 2.27 0.58
CA SER A 46 8.42 2.51 1.09
C SER A 46 9.21 3.37 0.11
N SER A 47 9.15 3.02 -1.16
CA SER A 47 9.83 3.76 -2.21
C SER A 47 9.24 5.16 -2.38
N TYR A 48 7.92 5.27 -2.35
CA TYR A 48 7.24 6.55 -2.52
C TYR A 48 7.59 7.54 -1.40
N PHE A 49 7.57 7.07 -0.15
CA PHE A 49 7.88 7.92 1.00
C PHE A 49 9.38 8.00 1.29
N LYS A 50 10.19 7.20 0.58
CA LYS A 50 11.64 7.14 0.78
C LYS A 50 12.02 6.77 2.21
N ILE A 51 11.33 5.77 2.74
CA ILE A 51 11.58 5.24 4.08
C ILE A 51 11.74 3.72 3.99
N PRO A 52 12.41 3.08 4.97
CA PRO A 52 12.50 1.62 4.98
C PRO A 52 11.15 0.97 5.23
N GLU A 53 10.99 -0.25 4.72
CA GLU A 53 9.74 -1.00 4.93
C GLU A 53 9.42 -1.20 6.39
N SER A 54 10.45 -1.30 7.24
CA SER A 54 10.27 -1.47 8.67
C SER A 54 9.55 -0.31 9.36
N LYS A 55 9.48 0.84 8.70
CA LYS A 55 8.75 2.00 9.21
C LYS A 55 7.27 1.95 8.86
N LEU A 56 6.87 1.01 8.01
CA LEU A 56 5.49 0.84 7.58
C LEU A 56 4.89 -0.40 8.21
N ARG A 57 3.67 -0.29 8.71
CA ARG A 57 2.97 -1.42 9.29
C ARG A 57 1.52 -1.44 8.81
N LEU A 58 1.08 -2.58 8.31
CA LEU A 58 -0.32 -2.77 7.95
C LEU A 58 -1.12 -2.98 9.23
N VAL A 59 -2.01 -2.04 9.53
CA VAL A 59 -2.80 -2.05 10.75
C VAL A 59 -4.15 -2.72 10.54
N LYS A 60 -4.77 -2.52 9.38
CA LYS A 60 -6.12 -2.99 9.14
C LYS A 60 -6.32 -3.29 7.66
N GLY A 61 -7.19 -4.26 7.37
CA GLY A 61 -7.57 -4.57 6.00
C GLY A 61 -6.66 -5.56 5.28
N PHE A 62 -6.13 -6.55 6.00
CA PHE A 62 -5.26 -7.58 5.40
C PHE A 62 -5.83 -8.20 4.14
N LYS A 63 -7.12 -8.51 4.16
CA LYS A 63 -7.79 -9.17 3.03
C LYS A 63 -8.71 -8.24 2.28
N LYS A 64 -8.65 -6.95 2.58
CA LYS A 64 -9.54 -5.97 1.96
C LYS A 64 -8.77 -5.05 1.03
N ARG A 65 -9.49 -4.48 0.06
CA ARG A 65 -8.90 -3.51 -0.84
C ARG A 65 -8.52 -2.22 -0.12
N ASN A 66 -9.37 -1.81 0.83
CA ASN A 66 -9.09 -0.63 1.64
C ASN A 66 -8.30 -1.04 2.87
N LYS A 67 -7.11 -0.45 3.01
CA LYS A 67 -6.17 -0.79 4.07
C LYS A 67 -5.77 0.45 4.84
N ILE A 68 -5.34 0.24 6.09
CA ILE A 68 -4.78 1.32 6.90
C ILE A 68 -3.35 0.91 7.25
N PHE A 69 -2.41 1.80 6.95
CA PHE A 69 -1.01 1.60 7.29
C PHE A 69 -0.58 2.65 8.31
N GLU A 70 0.34 2.26 9.17
CA GLU A 70 0.97 3.17 10.11
C GLU A 70 2.39 3.46 9.64
N ILE A 71 2.77 4.73 9.62
CA ILE A 71 4.13 5.15 9.34
C ILE A 71 4.75 5.59 10.67
N LYS A 72 5.82 4.94 11.05
CA LYS A 72 6.52 5.24 12.31
C LYS A 72 7.58 6.31 12.14
#